data_5cb0b3b110b91ec0eee6d0a37ad7403c
#
_entry.id   5cb0b3b110b91ec0eee6d0a37ad7403c
#
_cell.length_a   1.000
_cell.length_b   1.000
_cell.length_c   1.000
_cell.angle_alpha   90.00
_cell.angle_beta   90.00
_cell.angle_gamma   90.00
#
_symmetry.space_group_name_H-M   'P 1'
#
loop_
_entity.id
_entity.type
_entity.pdbx_description
1 polymer ?
#
loop_
_entity_poly.entity_id
_entity_poly.type
_entity_poly.pdbx_seq_one_letter_code
_entity_poly.pdbx_strand_id
1 'polypeptide(L)'
;MDWLKTNSGKIILLIVVALLAAVIDKALTRIVSKVLDRSQVPNASIFINILRAVVWTLAVGTVLQPVFGINPTTIFTALGIGGLAVSLGMKDTIANIIGGFGLMLGRVIQPGDLVNVAGTDGVVEDINWRQTVVRTRSGDMMVIPNSVLNTAALTKLTPVSEGMATLEFTAKASGDPSAISQDILDRVTKATADVALEGQPPLVKFTGFSPYGMTGQVLVFAREGVLPSTIKDMAARAIAGSGTEYLVEDGGSSGNL
;
A
#
# COMPACT_ATOMS: atom_id res chain seq x y z
N MET A 1 39.84 8.89 57.57
CA MET A 1 39.97 7.71 56.70
C MET A 1 38.75 6.78 56.76
N ASP A 2 37.96 6.81 57.83
CA ASP A 2 36.83 5.89 58.04
C ASP A 2 35.63 6.17 57.13
N TRP A 3 35.34 7.44 56.80
CA TRP A 3 34.25 7.81 55.88
C TRP A 3 34.41 7.18 54.49
N LEU A 4 35.63 7.17 53.94
CA LEU A 4 35.93 6.56 52.66
C LEU A 4 35.76 5.03 52.69
N LYS A 5 36.10 4.37 53.79
CA LYS A 5 35.90 2.92 53.96
C LYS A 5 34.43 2.59 54.07
N THR A 6 33.64 3.37 54.80
CA THR A 6 32.23 3.18 55.00
C THR A 6 31.41 3.43 53.73
N ASN A 7 31.86 4.33 52.86
CA ASN A 7 31.18 4.66 51.62
C ASN A 7 31.84 4.07 50.36
N SER A 8 32.86 3.24 50.49
CA SER A 8 33.61 2.69 49.35
C SER A 8 32.71 1.94 48.36
N GLY A 9 31.76 1.14 48.85
CA GLY A 9 30.81 0.42 47.97
C GLY A 9 29.94 1.36 47.17
N LYS A 10 29.46 2.48 47.77
CA LYS A 10 28.65 3.47 47.08
C LYS A 10 29.45 4.22 46.01
N ILE A 11 30.69 4.55 46.31
CA ILE A 11 31.59 5.23 45.37
C ILE A 11 31.93 4.30 44.20
N ILE A 12 32.23 3.04 44.47
CA ILE A 12 32.52 2.04 43.44
C ILE A 12 31.28 1.87 42.54
N LEU A 13 30.10 1.72 43.12
CA LEU A 13 28.83 1.60 42.37
C LEU A 13 28.64 2.82 41.46
N LEU A 14 28.83 4.02 41.97
CA LEU A 14 28.68 5.26 41.22
C LEU A 14 29.64 5.31 40.03
N ILE A 15 30.92 4.97 40.24
CA ILE A 15 31.93 4.92 39.19
C ILE A 15 31.58 3.86 38.12
N VAL A 16 31.18 2.67 38.57
CA VAL A 16 30.83 1.56 37.64
C VAL A 16 29.63 1.93 36.80
N VAL A 17 28.57 2.46 37.40
CA VAL A 17 27.34 2.87 36.64
C VAL A 17 27.66 4.03 35.69
N ALA A 18 28.46 5.03 36.12
CA ALA A 18 28.87 6.14 35.25
C ALA A 18 29.70 5.66 34.06
N LEU A 19 30.66 4.74 34.28
CA LEU A 19 31.45 4.15 33.21
C LEU A 19 30.60 3.33 32.22
N LEU A 20 29.69 2.51 32.76
CA LEU A 20 28.75 1.74 31.93
C LEU A 20 27.85 2.65 31.09
N ALA A 21 27.29 3.70 31.72
CA ALA A 21 26.48 4.69 31.02
C ALA A 21 27.26 5.39 29.91
N ALA A 22 28.52 5.79 30.17
CA ALA A 22 29.37 6.42 29.18
C ALA A 22 29.72 5.47 28.02
N VAL A 23 29.99 4.18 28.31
CA VAL A 23 30.24 3.17 27.27
C VAL A 23 28.97 2.95 26.40
N ILE A 24 27.80 2.80 27.05
CA ILE A 24 26.51 2.64 26.35
C ILE A 24 26.22 3.88 25.52
N ASP A 25 26.32 5.09 26.07
CA ASP A 25 26.14 6.35 25.35
C ASP A 25 27.01 6.42 24.10
N LYS A 26 28.29 6.13 24.26
CA LYS A 26 29.25 6.15 23.14
C LYS A 26 28.95 5.09 22.08
N ALA A 27 28.57 3.88 22.49
CA ALA A 27 28.19 2.81 21.57
C ALA A 27 26.92 3.15 20.78
N LEU A 28 25.87 3.57 21.49
CA LEU A 28 24.60 3.94 20.88
C LEU A 28 24.74 5.15 19.96
N THR A 29 25.45 6.20 20.39
CA THR A 29 25.73 7.38 19.57
C THR A 29 26.45 7.00 18.28
N ARG A 30 27.44 6.10 18.32
CA ARG A 30 28.16 5.65 17.11
C ARG A 30 27.23 4.87 16.15
N ILE A 31 26.38 4.00 16.69
CA ILE A 31 25.44 3.21 15.86
C ILE A 31 24.44 4.15 15.19
N VAL A 32 23.83 5.03 15.99
CA VAL A 32 22.79 5.95 15.52
C VAL A 32 23.37 6.95 14.50
N SER A 33 24.53 7.57 14.79
CA SER A 33 25.17 8.49 13.84
C SER A 33 25.49 7.80 12.52
N LYS A 34 26.04 6.58 12.55
CA LYS A 34 26.35 5.81 11.32
C LYS A 34 25.11 5.50 10.48
N VAL A 35 23.97 5.25 11.11
CA VAL A 35 22.70 4.99 10.42
C VAL A 35 22.10 6.30 9.86
N LEU A 36 22.11 7.37 10.66
CA LEU A 36 21.53 8.66 10.25
C LEU A 36 22.36 9.34 9.17
N ASP A 37 23.70 9.27 9.24
CA ASP A 37 24.60 9.84 8.23
C ASP A 37 24.38 9.17 6.85
N ARG A 38 24.10 7.85 6.83
CA ARG A 38 23.75 7.15 5.60
C ARG A 38 22.39 7.57 5.01
N SER A 39 21.48 7.99 5.87
CA SER A 39 20.10 8.33 5.48
C SER A 39 19.91 9.81 5.14
N GLN A 40 20.97 10.63 5.17
CA GLN A 40 20.95 12.08 4.90
C GLN A 40 19.89 12.84 5.72
N VAL A 41 19.60 12.37 6.95
CA VAL A 41 18.58 12.97 7.81
C VAL A 41 19.08 14.31 8.36
N PRO A 42 18.41 15.44 8.05
CA PRO A 42 18.74 16.71 8.67
C PRO A 42 18.52 16.65 10.20
N ASN A 43 19.43 17.26 10.98
CA ASN A 43 19.32 17.34 12.45
C ASN A 43 19.38 16.00 13.20
N ALA A 44 20.21 15.05 12.76
CA ALA A 44 20.51 13.80 13.47
C ALA A 44 20.86 14.02 14.96
N SER A 45 21.41 15.18 15.32
CA SER A 45 21.78 15.56 16.68
C SER A 45 20.64 15.53 17.70
N ILE A 46 19.39 15.81 17.27
CA ILE A 46 18.21 15.78 18.17
C ILE A 46 18.01 14.36 18.69
N PHE A 47 18.03 13.36 17.80
CA PHE A 47 17.85 11.95 18.17
C PHE A 47 18.95 11.46 19.11
N ILE A 48 20.19 11.85 18.84
CA ILE A 48 21.34 11.50 19.69
C ILE A 48 21.18 12.14 21.07
N ASN A 49 20.77 13.41 21.16
CA ASN A 49 20.60 14.09 22.45
C ASN A 49 19.45 13.50 23.27
N ILE A 50 18.34 13.10 22.65
CA ILE A 50 17.24 12.42 23.32
C ILE A 50 17.72 11.07 23.87
N LEU A 51 18.41 10.28 23.05
CA LEU A 51 18.96 9.00 23.46
C LEU A 51 19.94 9.13 24.63
N ARG A 52 20.83 10.11 24.57
CA ARG A 52 21.76 10.45 25.65
C ARG A 52 21.02 10.84 26.93
N ALA A 53 20.01 11.70 26.83
CA ALA A 53 19.20 12.09 27.98
C ALA A 53 18.55 10.88 28.66
N VAL A 54 18.00 9.94 27.88
CA VAL A 54 17.40 8.69 28.40
C VAL A 54 18.44 7.83 29.12
N VAL A 55 19.61 7.58 28.49
CA VAL A 55 20.69 6.76 29.09
C VAL A 55 21.15 7.35 30.41
N TRP A 56 21.43 8.66 30.49
CA TRP A 56 21.88 9.30 31.70
C TRP A 56 20.80 9.39 32.78
N THR A 57 19.51 9.59 32.41
CA THR A 57 18.40 9.56 33.37
C THR A 57 18.24 8.18 34.01
N LEU A 58 18.37 7.11 33.21
CA LEU A 58 18.35 5.73 33.73
C LEU A 58 19.56 5.47 34.65
N ALA A 59 20.75 5.92 34.27
CA ALA A 59 21.94 5.76 35.10
C ALA A 59 21.81 6.48 36.47
N VAL A 60 21.33 7.72 36.45
CA VAL A 60 21.02 8.48 37.68
C VAL A 60 19.97 7.77 38.53
N GLY A 61 18.87 7.32 37.93
CA GLY A 61 17.81 6.58 38.62
C GLY A 61 18.33 5.34 39.32
N THR A 62 19.25 4.60 38.69
CA THR A 62 19.84 3.37 39.24
C THR A 62 20.67 3.64 40.50
N VAL A 63 21.39 4.75 40.59
CA VAL A 63 22.27 5.07 41.73
C VAL A 63 21.57 5.87 42.84
N LEU A 64 20.38 6.42 42.56
CA LEU A 64 19.69 7.34 43.46
C LEU A 64 19.41 6.70 44.82
N GLN A 65 18.85 5.50 44.83
CA GLN A 65 18.49 4.81 46.10
C GLN A 65 19.72 4.23 46.85
N PRO A 66 20.62 3.44 46.20
CA PRO A 66 21.71 2.82 46.93
C PRO A 66 22.76 3.81 47.41
N VAL A 67 22.93 4.92 46.72
CA VAL A 67 23.98 5.93 47.05
C VAL A 67 23.40 7.05 47.92
N PHE A 68 22.25 7.59 47.55
CA PHE A 68 21.66 8.78 48.15
C PHE A 68 20.45 8.49 49.09
N GLY A 69 19.92 7.26 49.07
CA GLY A 69 18.74 6.91 49.82
C GLY A 69 17.43 7.50 49.29
N ILE A 70 17.46 8.08 48.09
CA ILE A 70 16.27 8.71 47.44
C ILE A 70 15.57 7.67 46.58
N ASN A 71 14.28 7.55 46.79
CA ASN A 71 13.46 6.60 46.02
C ASN A 71 13.31 7.08 44.56
N PRO A 72 13.78 6.32 43.56
CA PRO A 72 13.73 6.71 42.15
C PRO A 72 12.38 6.43 41.48
N THR A 73 11.39 5.92 42.23
CA THR A 73 10.10 5.51 41.65
C THR A 73 9.43 6.60 40.82
N THR A 74 9.47 7.84 41.27
CA THR A 74 8.88 8.96 40.53
C THR A 74 9.53 9.16 39.16
N ILE A 75 10.87 9.01 39.07
CA ILE A 75 11.61 9.12 37.81
C ILE A 75 11.23 7.98 36.86
N PHE A 76 11.21 6.75 37.37
CA PHE A 76 10.83 5.59 36.54
C PHE A 76 9.37 5.63 36.11
N THR A 77 8.48 6.10 37.00
CA THR A 77 7.06 6.31 36.62
C THR A 77 6.93 7.36 35.52
N ALA A 78 7.60 8.50 35.66
CA ALA A 78 7.59 9.54 34.64
C ALA A 78 8.16 9.05 33.29
N LEU A 79 9.27 8.30 33.33
CA LEU A 79 9.84 7.65 32.11
C LEU A 79 8.86 6.63 31.51
N GLY A 80 8.15 5.87 32.34
CA GLY A 80 7.14 4.90 31.89
C GLY A 80 5.98 5.58 31.16
N ILE A 81 5.44 6.66 31.75
CA ILE A 81 4.37 7.46 31.14
C ILE A 81 4.87 8.11 29.84
N GLY A 82 6.06 8.70 29.86
CA GLY A 82 6.69 9.27 28.66
C GLY A 82 6.91 8.22 27.56
N GLY A 83 7.39 7.03 27.94
CA GLY A 83 7.55 5.90 27.03
C GLY A 83 6.24 5.43 26.42
N LEU A 84 5.15 5.41 27.19
CA LEU A 84 3.81 5.10 26.68
C LEU A 84 3.35 6.14 25.65
N ALA A 85 3.54 7.42 25.93
CA ALA A 85 3.19 8.50 25.02
C ALA A 85 3.98 8.39 23.68
N VAL A 86 5.29 8.13 23.76
CA VAL A 86 6.14 7.89 22.56
C VAL A 86 5.68 6.66 21.80
N SER A 87 5.38 5.56 22.51
CA SER A 87 4.89 4.31 21.89
C SER A 87 3.58 4.51 21.13
N LEU A 88 2.64 5.27 21.71
CA LEU A 88 1.38 5.61 21.03
C LEU A 88 1.64 6.50 19.80
N GLY A 89 2.54 7.46 19.90
CA GLY A 89 2.92 8.30 18.75
C GLY A 89 3.63 7.54 17.62
N MET A 90 4.31 6.44 17.94
CA MET A 90 5.00 5.59 16.97
C MET A 90 4.18 4.40 16.46
N LYS A 91 2.94 4.25 16.91
CA LYS A 91 2.07 3.11 16.58
C LYS A 91 2.03 2.80 15.09
N ASP A 92 1.78 3.81 14.27
CA ASP A 92 1.65 3.62 12.82
C ASP A 92 2.99 3.27 12.16
N THR A 93 4.10 3.82 12.65
CA THR A 93 5.44 3.47 12.18
C THR A 93 5.74 2.01 12.46
N ILE A 94 5.46 1.54 13.66
CA ILE A 94 5.65 0.13 14.05
C ILE A 94 4.73 -0.78 13.23
N ALA A 95 3.46 -0.39 13.06
CA ALA A 95 2.51 -1.14 12.23
C ALA A 95 2.98 -1.27 10.77
N ASN A 96 3.55 -0.22 10.20
CA ASN A 96 4.12 -0.26 8.84
C ASN A 96 5.33 -1.20 8.75
N ILE A 97 6.22 -1.17 9.73
CA ILE A 97 7.39 -2.06 9.77
C ILE A 97 6.94 -3.51 9.84
N ILE A 98 6.06 -3.85 10.79
CA ILE A 98 5.54 -5.21 10.97
C ILE A 98 4.78 -5.66 9.72
N GLY A 99 3.94 -4.78 9.14
CA GLY A 99 3.23 -5.04 7.89
C GLY A 99 4.17 -5.31 6.73
N GLY A 100 5.20 -4.48 6.56
CA GLY A 100 6.20 -4.67 5.50
C GLY A 100 6.96 -5.98 5.63
N PHE A 101 7.41 -6.33 6.84
CA PHE A 101 8.04 -7.63 7.09
C PHE A 101 7.07 -8.80 6.81
N GLY A 102 5.80 -8.67 7.21
CA GLY A 102 4.76 -9.67 6.94
C GLY A 102 4.56 -9.89 5.43
N LEU A 103 4.46 -8.82 4.64
CA LEU A 103 4.32 -8.88 3.19
C LEU A 103 5.54 -9.53 2.52
N MET A 104 6.76 -9.13 2.90
CA MET A 104 8.01 -9.64 2.33
C MET A 104 8.27 -11.11 2.70
N LEU A 105 8.16 -11.46 3.98
CA LEU A 105 8.42 -12.83 4.46
C LEU A 105 7.33 -13.80 4.02
N GLY A 106 6.06 -13.36 4.09
CA GLY A 106 4.90 -14.14 3.67
C GLY A 106 4.77 -14.26 2.16
N ARG A 107 5.53 -13.49 1.37
CA ARG A 107 5.41 -13.41 -0.10
C ARG A 107 3.96 -13.22 -0.55
N VAL A 108 3.19 -12.46 0.22
CA VAL A 108 1.78 -12.19 -0.07
C VAL A 108 1.67 -11.50 -1.43
N ILE A 109 2.52 -10.51 -1.66
CA ILE A 109 2.72 -9.84 -2.94
C ILE A 109 4.23 -9.71 -3.22
N GLN A 110 4.58 -9.58 -4.49
CA GLN A 110 5.97 -9.43 -4.94
C GLN A 110 6.04 -8.32 -6.01
N PRO A 111 7.19 -7.66 -6.17
CA PRO A 111 7.41 -6.80 -7.32
C PRO A 111 7.10 -7.53 -8.64
N GLY A 112 6.31 -6.89 -9.51
CA GLY A 112 5.77 -7.47 -10.73
C GLY A 112 4.37 -8.07 -10.60
N ASP A 113 3.82 -8.26 -9.39
CA ASP A 113 2.45 -8.72 -9.23
C ASP A 113 1.43 -7.64 -9.65
N LEU A 114 0.41 -8.06 -10.39
CA LEU A 114 -0.78 -7.25 -10.66
C LEU A 114 -1.72 -7.33 -9.46
N VAL A 115 -2.07 -6.18 -8.90
CA VAL A 115 -2.90 -6.10 -7.68
C VAL A 115 -3.98 -5.05 -7.80
N ASN A 116 -5.12 -5.33 -7.16
CA ASN A 116 -6.11 -4.31 -6.82
C ASN A 116 -5.98 -3.98 -5.34
N VAL A 117 -5.76 -2.72 -5.03
CA VAL A 117 -5.70 -2.21 -3.65
C VAL A 117 -6.66 -1.03 -3.55
N ALA A 118 -7.63 -1.14 -2.66
CA ALA A 118 -8.63 -0.09 -2.41
C ALA A 118 -9.33 0.41 -3.68
N GLY A 119 -9.59 -0.50 -4.63
CA GLY A 119 -10.27 -0.19 -5.89
C GLY A 119 -9.36 0.36 -6.99
N THR A 120 -8.05 0.41 -6.78
CA THR A 120 -7.08 0.85 -7.79
C THR A 120 -6.24 -0.34 -8.26
N ASP A 121 -6.20 -0.54 -9.58
CA ASP A 121 -5.42 -1.59 -10.23
C ASP A 121 -4.01 -1.08 -10.57
N GLY A 122 -3.02 -1.94 -10.40
CA GLY A 122 -1.64 -1.61 -10.78
C GLY A 122 -0.64 -2.74 -10.57
N VAL A 123 0.59 -2.49 -10.97
CA VAL A 123 1.73 -3.40 -10.81
C VAL A 123 2.54 -2.98 -9.59
N VAL A 124 2.87 -3.91 -8.73
CA VAL A 124 3.77 -3.68 -7.59
C VAL A 124 5.17 -3.41 -8.14
N GLU A 125 5.69 -2.20 -7.92
CA GLU A 125 7.05 -1.80 -8.31
C GLU A 125 8.08 -2.13 -7.24
N ASP A 126 7.76 -1.79 -5.99
CA ASP A 126 8.68 -1.96 -4.86
C ASP A 126 7.93 -2.20 -3.55
N ILE A 127 8.55 -2.98 -2.68
CA ILE A 127 8.08 -3.22 -1.32
C ILE A 127 9.25 -2.99 -0.37
N ASN A 128 9.13 -1.97 0.47
CA ASN A 128 10.13 -1.70 1.49
C ASN A 128 9.54 -1.81 2.91
N TRP A 129 10.34 -1.58 3.93
CA TRP A 129 9.94 -1.75 5.33
C TRP A 129 8.77 -0.86 5.78
N ARG A 130 8.49 0.24 5.08
CA ARG A 130 7.45 1.21 5.46
C ARG A 130 6.26 1.24 4.50
N GLN A 131 6.51 1.05 3.22
CA GLN A 131 5.51 1.27 2.17
C GLN A 131 5.72 0.33 0.99
N THR A 132 4.65 0.13 0.26
CA THR A 132 4.64 -0.53 -1.04
C THR A 132 4.33 0.50 -2.12
N VAL A 133 5.01 0.44 -3.24
CA VAL A 133 4.79 1.31 -4.39
C VAL A 133 4.12 0.51 -5.49
N VAL A 134 2.98 1.00 -5.97
CA VAL A 134 2.20 0.38 -7.04
C VAL A 134 2.11 1.37 -8.20
N ARG A 135 2.49 0.94 -9.40
CA ARG A 135 2.34 1.72 -10.63
C ARG A 135 1.01 1.38 -11.28
N THR A 136 0.15 2.38 -11.39
CA THR A 136 -1.13 2.25 -12.08
C THR A 136 -0.94 2.10 -13.59
N ARG A 137 -1.97 1.68 -14.31
CA ARG A 137 -1.94 1.56 -15.77
C ARG A 137 -1.83 2.91 -16.49
N SER A 138 -2.25 4.00 -15.85
CA SER A 138 -2.05 5.39 -16.32
C SER A 138 -0.61 5.87 -16.17
N GLY A 139 0.24 5.12 -15.44
CA GLY A 139 1.63 5.47 -15.18
C GLY A 139 1.86 6.17 -13.84
N ASP A 140 0.80 6.44 -13.07
CA ASP A 140 0.92 7.09 -11.76
C ASP A 140 1.53 6.13 -10.73
N MET A 141 2.33 6.68 -9.82
CA MET A 141 2.94 5.92 -8.73
C MET A 141 2.13 6.12 -7.45
N MET A 142 1.43 5.07 -7.04
CA MET A 142 0.67 5.05 -5.79
C MET A 142 1.54 4.51 -4.66
N VAL A 143 1.77 5.31 -3.64
CA VAL A 143 2.56 4.95 -2.45
C VAL A 143 1.62 4.58 -1.32
N ILE A 144 1.64 3.31 -0.92
CA ILE A 144 0.70 2.76 0.06
C ILE A 144 1.46 2.35 1.32
N PRO A 145 1.13 2.90 2.50
CA PRO A 145 1.69 2.42 3.76
C PRO A 145 1.41 0.92 3.97
N ASN A 146 2.40 0.15 4.41
CA ASN A 146 2.25 -1.31 4.57
C ASN A 146 1.18 -1.69 5.61
N SER A 147 0.94 -0.83 6.61
CA SER A 147 -0.14 -1.02 7.59
C SER A 147 -1.52 -1.05 6.94
N VAL A 148 -1.73 -0.27 5.86
CA VAL A 148 -2.98 -0.28 5.09
C VAL A 148 -3.13 -1.59 4.33
N LEU A 149 -2.07 -2.04 3.65
CA LEU A 149 -2.09 -3.32 2.93
C LEU A 149 -2.32 -4.53 3.84
N ASN A 150 -1.83 -4.45 5.07
CA ASN A 150 -2.02 -5.53 6.04
C ASN A 150 -3.47 -5.64 6.57
N THR A 151 -4.26 -4.59 6.43
CA THR A 151 -5.64 -4.50 6.95
C THR A 151 -6.70 -4.39 5.85
N ALA A 152 -6.32 -3.98 4.65
CA ALA A 152 -7.22 -3.87 3.51
C ALA A 152 -7.35 -5.20 2.75
N ALA A 153 -8.49 -5.38 2.08
CA ALA A 153 -8.61 -6.45 1.10
C ALA A 153 -7.70 -6.15 -0.09
N LEU A 154 -6.87 -7.12 -0.43
CA LEU A 154 -5.96 -7.08 -1.56
C LEU A 154 -6.32 -8.23 -2.51
N THR A 155 -6.52 -7.92 -3.78
CA THR A 155 -6.77 -8.94 -4.81
C THR A 155 -5.56 -9.01 -5.75
N LYS A 156 -4.99 -10.19 -5.92
CA LYS A 156 -4.05 -10.44 -7.02
C LYS A 156 -4.84 -10.60 -8.31
N LEU A 157 -4.50 -9.78 -9.28
CA LEU A 157 -5.15 -9.79 -10.59
C LEU A 157 -4.37 -10.67 -11.57
N THR A 158 -5.09 -11.15 -12.57
CA THR A 158 -4.49 -11.73 -13.76
C THR A 158 -4.48 -10.68 -14.87
N PRO A 159 -3.62 -10.81 -15.91
CA PRO A 159 -3.68 -9.92 -17.08
C PRO A 159 -5.07 -9.86 -17.72
N VAL A 160 -5.82 -10.96 -17.64
CA VAL A 160 -7.19 -11.04 -18.16
C VAL A 160 -8.15 -10.18 -17.33
N SER A 161 -8.13 -10.31 -16.00
CA SER A 161 -9.04 -9.56 -15.13
C SER A 161 -8.69 -8.07 -15.06
N GLU A 162 -7.42 -7.74 -15.10
CA GLU A 162 -6.93 -6.37 -15.05
C GLU A 162 -7.18 -5.61 -16.37
N GLY A 163 -7.03 -6.31 -17.51
CA GLY A 163 -7.27 -5.76 -18.85
C GLY A 163 -8.73 -5.75 -19.28
N MET A 164 -9.65 -6.34 -18.50
CA MET A 164 -11.04 -6.50 -18.87
C MET A 164 -11.80 -5.18 -18.86
N ALA A 165 -12.52 -4.92 -19.95
CA ALA A 165 -13.53 -3.87 -20.02
C ALA A 165 -14.86 -4.45 -20.47
N THR A 166 -15.95 -3.94 -19.93
CA THR A 166 -17.32 -4.35 -20.25
C THR A 166 -18.05 -3.21 -20.95
N LEU A 167 -18.61 -3.51 -22.10
CA LEU A 167 -19.48 -2.61 -22.86
C LEU A 167 -20.89 -3.19 -22.86
N GLU A 168 -21.86 -2.45 -22.37
CA GLU A 168 -23.27 -2.83 -22.37
C GLU A 168 -23.92 -2.45 -23.68
N PHE A 169 -24.88 -3.27 -24.16
CA PHE A 169 -25.70 -2.98 -25.33
C PHE A 169 -27.11 -3.50 -25.14
N THR A 170 -28.03 -2.96 -25.93
CA THR A 170 -29.40 -3.46 -26.03
C THR A 170 -29.71 -3.78 -27.50
N ALA A 171 -30.14 -5.00 -27.76
CA ALA A 171 -30.53 -5.46 -29.08
C ALA A 171 -32.06 -5.61 -29.20
N LYS A 172 -32.61 -5.40 -30.40
CA LYS A 172 -34.05 -5.59 -30.66
C LYS A 172 -34.48 -7.01 -30.33
N ALA A 173 -35.59 -7.16 -29.64
CA ALA A 173 -36.13 -8.46 -29.23
C ALA A 173 -36.47 -9.41 -30.38
N SER A 174 -36.68 -8.87 -31.59
CA SER A 174 -36.96 -9.65 -32.79
C SER A 174 -35.72 -10.20 -33.51
N GLY A 175 -34.53 -9.82 -33.07
CA GLY A 175 -33.28 -10.29 -33.68
C GLY A 175 -32.88 -11.69 -33.22
N ASP A 176 -32.14 -12.44 -34.06
CA ASP A 176 -31.53 -13.71 -33.67
C ASP A 176 -30.30 -13.42 -32.79
N PRO A 177 -30.27 -13.85 -31.50
CA PRO A 177 -29.14 -13.61 -30.61
C PRO A 177 -27.83 -14.19 -31.12
N SER A 178 -27.88 -15.31 -31.84
CA SER A 178 -26.67 -15.94 -32.37
C SER A 178 -26.04 -15.12 -33.50
N ALA A 179 -26.89 -14.65 -34.42
CA ALA A 179 -26.42 -13.81 -35.53
C ALA A 179 -25.90 -12.46 -35.01
N ILE A 180 -26.58 -11.83 -34.03
CA ILE A 180 -26.16 -10.60 -33.40
C ILE A 180 -24.82 -10.78 -32.70
N SER A 181 -24.67 -11.88 -31.93
CA SER A 181 -23.42 -12.19 -31.24
C SER A 181 -22.26 -12.33 -32.22
N GLN A 182 -22.47 -13.04 -33.33
CA GLN A 182 -21.43 -13.27 -34.34
C GLN A 182 -20.98 -11.94 -34.99
N ASP A 183 -21.93 -11.11 -35.41
CA ASP A 183 -21.62 -9.82 -36.04
C ASP A 183 -20.87 -8.88 -35.06
N ILE A 184 -21.29 -8.80 -33.80
CA ILE A 184 -20.58 -8.03 -32.76
C ILE A 184 -19.16 -8.55 -32.59
N LEU A 185 -18.99 -9.90 -32.47
CA LEU A 185 -17.67 -10.51 -32.29
C LEU A 185 -16.74 -10.19 -33.47
N ASP A 186 -17.21 -10.34 -34.71
CA ASP A 186 -16.42 -10.09 -35.91
C ASP A 186 -15.96 -8.62 -36.00
N ARG A 187 -16.85 -7.67 -35.75
CA ARG A 187 -16.55 -6.22 -35.75
C ARG A 187 -15.57 -5.85 -34.63
N VAL A 188 -15.86 -6.28 -33.40
CA VAL A 188 -15.04 -5.94 -32.24
C VAL A 188 -13.66 -6.58 -32.36
N THR A 189 -13.55 -7.86 -32.76
CA THR A 189 -12.27 -8.54 -32.98
C THR A 189 -11.41 -7.78 -33.99
N LYS A 190 -11.99 -7.37 -35.12
CA LYS A 190 -11.28 -6.62 -36.16
C LYS A 190 -10.83 -5.25 -35.69
N ALA A 191 -11.71 -4.55 -34.96
CA ALA A 191 -11.41 -3.19 -34.51
C ALA A 191 -10.38 -3.14 -33.37
N THR A 192 -10.33 -4.17 -32.54
CA THR A 192 -9.45 -4.20 -31.35
C THR A 192 -8.18 -5.04 -31.53
N ALA A 193 -7.92 -5.59 -32.72
CA ALA A 193 -6.83 -6.52 -32.98
C ALA A 193 -5.46 -6.04 -32.46
N ASP A 194 -5.13 -4.75 -32.64
CA ASP A 194 -3.82 -4.19 -32.27
C ASP A 194 -3.65 -3.93 -30.76
N VAL A 195 -4.75 -3.92 -30.02
CA VAL A 195 -4.77 -3.52 -28.59
C VAL A 195 -5.30 -4.63 -27.67
N ALA A 196 -5.83 -5.70 -28.24
CA ALA A 196 -6.37 -6.83 -27.51
C ALA A 196 -5.26 -7.69 -26.87
N LEU A 197 -5.60 -8.32 -25.75
CA LEU A 197 -4.75 -9.31 -25.09
C LEU A 197 -4.70 -10.58 -25.93
N GLU A 198 -3.50 -11.03 -26.28
CA GLU A 198 -3.27 -12.21 -27.11
C GLU A 198 -3.89 -13.46 -26.45
N GLY A 199 -4.57 -14.27 -27.24
CA GLY A 199 -5.23 -15.49 -26.75
C GLY A 199 -6.53 -15.26 -25.99
N GLN A 200 -7.01 -14.03 -25.89
CA GLN A 200 -8.27 -13.68 -25.21
C GLN A 200 -9.21 -12.96 -26.18
N PRO A 201 -10.00 -13.69 -26.96
CA PRO A 201 -10.99 -13.09 -27.88
C PRO A 201 -12.09 -12.37 -27.10
N PRO A 202 -12.73 -11.37 -27.70
CA PRO A 202 -13.90 -10.74 -27.10
C PRO A 202 -15.03 -11.76 -26.87
N LEU A 203 -15.87 -11.50 -25.86
CA LEU A 203 -17.00 -12.36 -25.52
C LEU A 203 -18.28 -11.56 -25.52
N VAL A 204 -19.34 -12.07 -26.14
CA VAL A 204 -20.68 -11.50 -26.08
C VAL A 204 -21.54 -12.36 -25.15
N LYS A 205 -22.20 -11.70 -24.19
CA LYS A 205 -23.12 -12.35 -23.24
C LYS A 205 -24.43 -11.58 -23.20
N PHE A 206 -25.53 -12.26 -23.45
CA PHE A 206 -26.85 -11.69 -23.16
C PHE A 206 -27.15 -11.84 -21.68
N THR A 207 -27.56 -10.75 -21.05
CA THR A 207 -27.75 -10.64 -19.59
C THR A 207 -29.19 -10.63 -19.17
N GLY A 208 -30.13 -10.36 -20.10
CA GLY A 208 -31.57 -10.32 -19.81
C GLY A 208 -32.39 -9.59 -20.85
N PHE A 209 -33.52 -9.06 -20.40
CA PHE A 209 -34.46 -8.32 -21.23
C PHE A 209 -34.81 -6.98 -20.56
N SER A 210 -34.98 -5.96 -21.36
CA SER A 210 -35.48 -4.66 -20.97
C SER A 210 -36.78 -4.34 -21.76
N PRO A 211 -37.51 -3.30 -21.42
CA PRO A 211 -38.63 -2.83 -22.21
C PRO A 211 -38.27 -2.49 -23.67
N TYR A 212 -37.00 -2.26 -23.94
CA TYR A 212 -36.47 -1.88 -25.26
C TYR A 212 -35.94 -3.06 -26.06
N GLY A 213 -35.68 -4.19 -25.43
CA GLY A 213 -35.15 -5.37 -26.11
C GLY A 213 -34.27 -6.26 -25.22
N MET A 214 -33.47 -7.10 -25.85
CA MET A 214 -32.50 -7.97 -25.17
C MET A 214 -31.26 -7.19 -24.73
N THR A 215 -30.93 -7.24 -23.45
CA THR A 215 -29.69 -6.64 -22.93
C THR A 215 -28.51 -7.61 -22.99
N GLY A 216 -27.36 -7.08 -23.30
CA GLY A 216 -26.13 -7.87 -23.37
C GLY A 216 -24.89 -7.08 -23.01
N GLN A 217 -23.80 -7.78 -22.92
CA GLN A 217 -22.49 -7.22 -22.61
C GLN A 217 -21.44 -7.79 -23.58
N VAL A 218 -20.56 -6.92 -24.03
CA VAL A 218 -19.35 -7.31 -24.74
C VAL A 218 -18.18 -7.15 -23.78
N LEU A 219 -17.49 -8.24 -23.49
CA LEU A 219 -16.26 -8.23 -22.70
C LEU A 219 -15.08 -8.19 -23.66
N VAL A 220 -14.20 -7.21 -23.45
CA VAL A 220 -12.96 -7.04 -24.22
C VAL A 220 -11.78 -7.00 -23.25
N PHE A 221 -10.62 -7.46 -23.71
CA PHE A 221 -9.44 -7.64 -22.88
C PHE A 221 -8.27 -6.86 -23.49
N ALA A 222 -7.85 -5.79 -22.82
CA ALA A 222 -6.74 -4.97 -23.27
C ALA A 222 -5.39 -5.61 -22.93
N ARG A 223 -4.43 -5.55 -23.84
CA ARG A 223 -3.06 -5.94 -23.55
C ARG A 223 -2.40 -4.99 -22.56
N GLU A 224 -1.30 -5.40 -21.96
CA GLU A 224 -0.50 -4.56 -21.08
C GLU A 224 -0.11 -3.23 -21.78
N GLY A 225 -0.14 -2.14 -21.02
CA GLY A 225 0.14 -0.79 -21.52
C GLY A 225 -1.01 -0.11 -22.28
N VAL A 226 -2.14 -0.80 -22.49
CA VAL A 226 -3.35 -0.20 -23.10
C VAL A 226 -4.41 -0.02 -22.02
N LEU A 227 -4.99 1.18 -21.90
CA LEU A 227 -6.07 1.42 -20.94
C LEU A 227 -7.34 0.62 -21.32
N PRO A 228 -8.03 -0.02 -20.36
CA PRO A 228 -9.31 -0.70 -20.61
C PRO A 228 -10.37 0.23 -21.23
N SER A 229 -10.32 1.52 -20.91
CA SER A 229 -11.18 2.55 -21.53
C SER A 229 -10.92 2.71 -23.02
N THR A 230 -9.68 2.57 -23.47
CA THR A 230 -9.32 2.68 -24.90
C THR A 230 -9.91 1.53 -25.70
N ILE A 231 -9.73 0.29 -25.26
CA ILE A 231 -10.30 -0.88 -25.97
C ILE A 231 -11.83 -0.85 -25.92
N LYS A 232 -12.41 -0.37 -24.80
CA LYS A 232 -13.86 -0.17 -24.68
C LYS A 232 -14.39 0.85 -25.70
N ASP A 233 -13.72 1.99 -25.86
CA ASP A 233 -14.11 3.01 -26.87
C ASP A 233 -14.01 2.43 -28.29
N MET A 234 -12.93 1.71 -28.61
CA MET A 234 -12.78 1.06 -29.93
C MET A 234 -13.88 0.03 -30.18
N ALA A 235 -14.23 -0.79 -29.20
CA ALA A 235 -15.33 -1.74 -29.29
C ALA A 235 -16.68 -1.02 -29.46
N ALA A 236 -16.93 0.05 -28.71
CA ALA A 236 -18.15 0.84 -28.83
C ALA A 236 -18.31 1.44 -30.22
N ARG A 237 -17.26 2.02 -30.78
CA ARG A 237 -17.27 2.56 -32.15
C ARG A 237 -17.50 1.49 -33.21
N ALA A 238 -16.95 0.28 -33.02
CA ALA A 238 -17.11 -0.82 -33.94
C ALA A 238 -18.56 -1.31 -34.04
N ILE A 239 -19.32 -1.28 -32.95
CA ILE A 239 -20.71 -1.70 -32.92
C ILE A 239 -21.72 -0.56 -33.16
N ALA A 240 -21.31 0.70 -32.97
CA ALA A 240 -22.17 1.86 -33.25
C ALA A 240 -22.23 2.27 -34.73
N GLY A 241 -21.53 1.58 -35.62
CA GLY A 241 -21.45 1.89 -37.04
C GLY A 241 -22.71 1.49 -37.84
N SER A 242 -22.75 1.89 -39.11
CA SER A 242 -23.79 1.49 -40.06
C SER A 242 -23.84 -0.05 -40.20
N GLY A 243 -25.05 -0.61 -40.25
CA GLY A 243 -25.25 -2.07 -40.33
C GLY A 243 -25.54 -2.75 -38.99
N THR A 244 -25.71 -1.99 -37.93
CA THR A 244 -26.09 -2.49 -36.59
C THR A 244 -27.54 -2.09 -36.25
N GLU A 245 -28.43 -2.18 -37.25
CA GLU A 245 -29.86 -1.85 -37.09
C GLU A 245 -30.58 -2.70 -36.03
N TYR A 246 -29.96 -3.77 -35.58
CA TYR A 246 -30.45 -4.60 -34.48
C TYR A 246 -30.19 -3.98 -33.10
N LEU A 247 -29.28 -3.01 -32.98
CA LEU A 247 -29.10 -2.30 -31.71
C LEU A 247 -30.22 -1.27 -31.51
N VAL A 248 -30.64 -1.11 -30.28
CA VAL A 248 -31.55 -0.07 -29.88
C VAL A 248 -30.71 1.13 -29.46
N GLU A 249 -30.89 2.26 -30.13
CA GLU A 249 -30.37 3.53 -29.65
C GLU A 249 -31.07 3.85 -28.33
N ASP A 250 -30.23 4.06 -27.30
CA ASP A 250 -30.76 4.52 -26.02
C ASP A 250 -31.46 5.86 -26.30
N GLY A 251 -32.80 5.88 -26.18
CA GLY A 251 -33.59 7.05 -26.47
C GLY A 251 -33.16 8.19 -25.57
N GLY A 252 -32.14 8.91 -26.00
CA GLY A 252 -31.77 10.17 -25.40
C GLY A 252 -33.05 10.99 -25.31
N SER A 253 -33.50 11.26 -24.11
CA SER A 253 -34.60 12.18 -23.83
C SER A 253 -34.23 13.51 -24.50
N SER A 254 -34.69 13.69 -25.73
CA SER A 254 -34.88 15.00 -26.31
C SER A 254 -35.99 15.66 -25.51
N GLY A 255 -35.67 16.05 -24.30
CA GLY A 255 -36.49 16.98 -23.53
C GLY A 255 -36.46 18.30 -24.27
N ASN A 256 -37.49 18.50 -25.12
CA ASN A 256 -37.95 19.84 -25.39
C ASN A 256 -38.31 20.49 -24.08
N LEU A 257 -37.58 21.54 -23.72
CA LEU A 257 -38.14 22.80 -23.17
C LEU A 257 -37.06 23.87 -23.31
#